data_d15caf1d89c56384f72a6e51a93a6ee9
#
_entry.id   d15caf1d89c56384f72a6e51a93a6ee9
#
_cell.length_a   1.000
_cell.length_b   1.000
_cell.length_c   1.000
_cell.angle_alpha   90.00
_cell.angle_beta   90.00
_cell.angle_gamma   90.00
#
_symmetry.space_group_name_H-M   'P 1'
#
loop_
_entity.id
_entity.type
_entity.pdbx_description
1 polymer ?
#
loop_
_entity_poly.entity_id
_entity_poly.type
_entity_poly.pdbx_seq_one_letter_code
_entity_poly.pdbx_strand_id
1 'polypeptide(L)'
;MKFKKIALAVAITASFSTQVYAGSELSTLLMLLHENGTISTKQYQRVLAEAQATELKTSAEKEEIQSKLDKATNVEVNLEKGGIAVQTRDGDFTAKVGGRMQLDSAWYGEDGNSAGSALGDGTELRRARFYLKGTVYKDWFYKFEYDFAGTGDTKKGITDIWLGYNGFDLEGLSVKVGHFRDPFMLQDAVSDNDTQFTERASIDAFTAGRHIGVMGSLDRKHWTAALGLFGDGASTAGGASDEGWGTAGRVTWMPVNEDGSLIHLGLAADYRSTRGKNVQFKQQPETHVTNVNFVDTESLTDVDDYLTLGAELAVVKDRFSAQAEYVRTDLNREMGSDLSFDGWYAQAGWFLTNDTRPYSYKGAKFKAVTPNGIVGKGGIGAWELALRFSTIDLTDEDIVGGEMDNMTLGLNWFPTPGLRLSANYIKMLEMERVGKEHDNEEADIMQLRAQWAF
;
A
#
# COMPACT_ATOMS: atom_id res chain seq x y z
N MET A 1 1.47 -28.76 22.86
CA MET A 1 0.04 -29.15 23.01
C MET A 1 -0.98 -28.07 22.65
N LYS A 2 -0.61 -26.78 22.63
CA LYS A 2 -1.52 -25.65 22.28
C LYS A 2 -1.76 -25.48 20.76
N PHE A 3 -0.78 -25.80 19.90
CA PHE A 3 -0.92 -25.67 18.44
C PHE A 3 -1.94 -26.61 17.78
N LYS A 4 -2.16 -27.81 18.34
CA LYS A 4 -3.18 -28.76 17.81
C LYS A 4 -4.61 -28.24 18.00
N LYS A 5 -4.86 -27.39 19.00
CA LYS A 5 -6.20 -26.84 19.27
C LYS A 5 -6.55 -25.67 18.32
N ILE A 6 -5.56 -24.89 17.89
CA ILE A 6 -5.76 -23.79 16.93
C ILE A 6 -6.02 -24.36 15.51
N ALA A 7 -5.31 -25.39 15.10
CA ALA A 7 -5.55 -26.05 13.81
C ALA A 7 -6.94 -26.69 13.73
N LEU A 8 -7.47 -27.18 14.86
CA LEU A 8 -8.82 -27.76 14.95
C LEU A 8 -9.91 -26.67 14.84
N ALA A 9 -9.68 -25.46 15.40
CA ALA A 9 -10.63 -24.35 15.33
C ALA A 9 -10.78 -23.83 13.89
N VAL A 10 -9.67 -23.71 13.13
CA VAL A 10 -9.68 -23.28 11.72
C VAL A 10 -10.33 -24.34 10.82
N ALA A 11 -10.14 -25.62 11.09
CA ALA A 11 -10.75 -26.69 10.31
C ALA A 11 -12.29 -26.79 10.53
N ILE A 12 -12.77 -26.45 11.73
CA ILE A 12 -14.20 -26.53 12.06
C ILE A 12 -14.97 -25.35 11.42
N THR A 13 -14.41 -24.15 11.37
CA THR A 13 -15.06 -22.98 10.73
C THR A 13 -15.21 -23.14 9.21
N ALA A 14 -14.28 -23.81 8.55
CA ALA A 14 -14.35 -24.07 7.09
C ALA A 14 -15.43 -25.12 6.72
N SER A 15 -15.84 -25.99 7.67
CA SER A 15 -16.81 -27.07 7.41
C SER A 15 -18.28 -26.64 7.59
N PHE A 16 -18.55 -25.48 8.19
CA PHE A 16 -19.92 -25.06 8.53
C PHE A 16 -20.60 -24.16 7.49
N SER A 17 -19.92 -23.71 6.46
CA SER A 17 -20.49 -22.75 5.48
C SER A 17 -21.39 -23.39 4.41
N THR A 18 -21.52 -24.71 4.35
CA THR A 18 -22.27 -25.40 3.30
C THR A 18 -23.64 -25.97 3.71
N GLN A 19 -24.04 -25.88 5.00
CA GLN A 19 -25.28 -26.54 5.49
C GLN A 19 -26.47 -25.63 5.78
N VAL A 20 -26.39 -24.33 5.61
CA VAL A 20 -27.48 -23.38 5.96
C VAL A 20 -28.63 -23.38 4.93
N TYR A 21 -28.43 -23.94 3.73
CA TYR A 21 -29.45 -23.97 2.69
C TYR A 21 -30.38 -25.20 2.69
N ALA A 22 -30.02 -26.28 3.39
CA ALA A 22 -30.77 -27.54 3.30
C ALA A 22 -32.17 -27.53 3.95
N GLY A 23 -32.35 -26.70 4.98
CA GLY A 23 -33.64 -26.67 5.72
C GLY A 23 -34.79 -26.04 4.95
N SER A 24 -34.54 -24.95 4.22
CA SER A 24 -35.58 -24.28 3.42
C SER A 24 -35.96 -25.08 2.15
N GLU A 25 -35.02 -25.78 1.56
CA GLU A 25 -35.27 -26.64 0.39
C GLU A 25 -36.07 -27.89 0.77
N LEU A 26 -35.78 -28.52 1.91
CA LEU A 26 -36.52 -29.67 2.42
C LEU A 26 -37.97 -29.31 2.75
N SER A 27 -38.19 -28.17 3.42
CA SER A 27 -39.56 -27.71 3.74
C SER A 27 -40.37 -27.38 2.50
N THR A 28 -39.75 -26.77 1.50
CA THR A 28 -40.39 -26.49 0.18
C THR A 28 -40.73 -27.76 -0.57
N LEU A 29 -39.80 -28.73 -0.60
CA LEU A 29 -40.01 -30.03 -1.21
C LEU A 29 -41.18 -30.80 -0.54
N LEU A 30 -41.23 -30.82 0.78
CA LEU A 30 -42.29 -31.45 1.56
C LEU A 30 -43.64 -30.83 1.30
N MET A 31 -43.70 -29.48 1.16
CA MET A 31 -44.91 -28.76 0.80
C MET A 31 -45.41 -29.12 -0.58
N LEU A 32 -44.54 -29.17 -1.58
CA LEU A 32 -44.87 -29.60 -2.96
C LEU A 32 -45.36 -31.05 -3.04
N LEU A 33 -44.73 -31.97 -2.27
CA LEU A 33 -45.16 -33.39 -2.22
C LEU A 33 -46.53 -33.55 -1.54
N HIS A 34 -46.87 -32.71 -0.59
CA HIS A 34 -48.18 -32.68 0.05
C HIS A 34 -49.24 -32.09 -0.87
N GLU A 35 -48.96 -30.97 -1.54
CA GLU A 35 -49.88 -30.32 -2.51
C GLU A 35 -50.21 -31.23 -3.70
N ASN A 36 -49.22 -32.02 -4.16
CA ASN A 36 -49.38 -33.01 -5.25
C ASN A 36 -50.06 -34.30 -4.80
N GLY A 37 -50.47 -34.42 -3.54
CA GLY A 37 -51.13 -35.60 -3.01
C GLY A 37 -50.24 -36.85 -2.85
N THR A 38 -48.91 -36.69 -3.00
CA THR A 38 -47.95 -37.80 -2.89
C THR A 38 -47.77 -38.26 -1.45
N ILE A 39 -47.90 -37.35 -0.48
CA ILE A 39 -47.87 -37.65 0.96
C ILE A 39 -49.11 -37.15 1.61
N SER A 40 -49.61 -37.90 2.62
CA SER A 40 -50.78 -37.50 3.40
C SER A 40 -50.45 -36.37 4.38
N THR A 41 -51.46 -35.60 4.81
CA THR A 41 -51.31 -34.55 5.81
C THR A 41 -50.61 -35.05 7.12
N LYS A 42 -50.91 -36.28 7.52
CA LYS A 42 -50.32 -36.91 8.69
C LYS A 42 -48.82 -37.21 8.50
N GLN A 43 -48.41 -37.64 7.28
CA GLN A 43 -47.03 -37.86 6.91
C GLN A 43 -46.27 -36.53 6.77
N TYR A 44 -46.86 -35.53 6.17
CA TYR A 44 -46.31 -34.19 6.05
C TYR A 44 -46.00 -33.58 7.45
N GLN A 45 -46.99 -33.57 8.35
CA GLN A 45 -46.80 -33.04 9.70
C GLN A 45 -45.76 -33.81 10.51
N ARG A 46 -45.69 -35.12 10.36
CA ARG A 46 -44.67 -35.94 11.03
C ARG A 46 -43.24 -35.61 10.56
N VAL A 47 -43.01 -35.57 9.25
CA VAL A 47 -41.68 -35.30 8.69
C VAL A 47 -41.28 -33.86 8.97
N LEU A 48 -42.19 -32.91 8.91
CA LEU A 48 -41.95 -31.52 9.26
C LEU A 48 -41.54 -31.35 10.72
N ALA A 49 -42.25 -32.04 11.64
CA ALA A 49 -41.90 -32.04 13.09
C ALA A 49 -40.53 -32.70 13.33
N GLU A 50 -40.23 -33.80 12.67
CA GLU A 50 -38.93 -34.47 12.77
C GLU A 50 -37.81 -33.58 12.19
N ALA A 51 -38.02 -32.85 11.08
CA ALA A 51 -37.08 -31.92 10.52
C ALA A 51 -36.81 -30.74 11.44
N GLN A 52 -37.86 -30.13 11.98
CA GLN A 52 -37.77 -29.02 12.97
C GLN A 52 -37.08 -29.48 14.28
N ALA A 53 -37.39 -30.66 14.78
CA ALA A 53 -36.71 -31.19 15.98
C ALA A 53 -35.23 -31.45 15.72
N THR A 54 -34.86 -31.92 14.51
CA THR A 54 -33.46 -32.11 14.12
C THR A 54 -32.72 -30.79 13.97
N GLU A 55 -33.36 -29.76 13.39
CA GLU A 55 -32.82 -28.44 13.23
C GLU A 55 -32.57 -27.74 14.58
N LEU A 56 -33.53 -27.83 15.51
CA LEU A 56 -33.39 -27.34 16.89
C LEU A 56 -32.26 -28.07 17.64
N LYS A 57 -32.15 -29.40 17.48
CA LYS A 57 -31.08 -30.17 18.07
C LYS A 57 -29.73 -29.80 17.53
N THR A 58 -29.63 -29.66 16.22
CA THR A 58 -28.38 -29.23 15.53
C THR A 58 -27.97 -27.82 15.90
N SER A 59 -28.92 -26.89 16.04
CA SER A 59 -28.63 -25.52 16.49
C SER A 59 -28.16 -25.46 17.95
N ALA A 60 -28.83 -26.24 18.85
CA ALA A 60 -28.40 -26.34 20.25
C ALA A 60 -27.00 -27.00 20.39
N GLU A 61 -26.71 -28.04 19.63
CA GLU A 61 -25.36 -28.62 19.56
C GLU A 61 -24.30 -27.64 19.05
N LYS A 62 -24.65 -26.85 18.04
CA LYS A 62 -23.78 -25.78 17.52
C LYS A 62 -23.49 -24.73 18.56
N GLU A 63 -24.53 -24.24 19.26
CA GLU A 63 -24.39 -23.26 20.35
C GLU A 63 -23.56 -23.82 21.51
N GLU A 64 -23.74 -25.10 21.86
CA GLU A 64 -22.95 -25.74 22.91
C GLU A 64 -21.49 -25.91 22.51
N ILE A 65 -21.23 -26.33 21.27
CA ILE A 65 -19.88 -26.43 20.73
C ILE A 65 -19.24 -25.02 20.67
N GLN A 66 -19.96 -24.03 20.17
CA GLN A 66 -19.48 -22.65 20.14
C GLN A 66 -19.18 -22.12 21.55
N SER A 67 -20.07 -22.33 22.51
CA SER A 67 -19.85 -21.95 23.89
C SER A 67 -18.65 -22.68 24.54
N LYS A 68 -18.44 -23.95 24.22
CA LYS A 68 -17.26 -24.70 24.67
C LYS A 68 -15.98 -24.23 24.01
N LEU A 69 -16.04 -23.89 22.72
CA LEU A 69 -14.92 -23.31 21.95
C LEU A 69 -14.56 -21.94 22.51
N ASP A 70 -15.56 -21.10 22.75
CA ASP A 70 -15.43 -19.76 23.31
C ASP A 70 -14.82 -19.79 24.72
N LYS A 71 -15.22 -20.75 25.56
CA LYS A 71 -14.63 -20.95 26.90
C LYS A 71 -13.22 -21.54 26.86
N ALA A 72 -12.90 -22.31 25.82
CA ALA A 72 -11.62 -22.99 25.71
C ALA A 72 -10.52 -22.17 25.07
N THR A 73 -10.85 -21.19 24.20
CA THR A 73 -9.88 -20.51 23.36
C THR A 73 -9.61 -19.06 23.74
N ASN A 74 -10.52 -18.37 24.39
CA ASN A 74 -10.44 -16.91 24.66
C ASN A 74 -10.02 -16.07 23.42
N VAL A 75 -10.28 -16.59 22.21
CA VAL A 75 -9.82 -16.01 20.95
C VAL A 75 -10.98 -15.90 19.97
N GLU A 76 -11.14 -14.74 19.36
CA GLU A 76 -12.05 -14.46 18.24
C GLU A 76 -11.29 -14.46 16.93
N VAL A 77 -11.85 -15.06 15.89
CA VAL A 77 -11.29 -15.09 14.54
C VAL A 77 -12.26 -14.41 13.59
N ASN A 78 -11.78 -13.40 12.89
CA ASN A 78 -12.54 -12.61 11.93
C ASN A 78 -11.87 -12.60 10.55
N LEU A 79 -12.67 -12.49 9.50
CA LEU A 79 -12.18 -12.23 8.14
C LEU A 79 -12.34 -10.73 7.84
N GLU A 80 -11.24 -10.05 7.68
CA GLU A 80 -11.23 -8.63 7.32
C GLU A 80 -10.71 -8.44 5.90
N LYS A 81 -11.54 -7.99 4.98
CA LYS A 81 -11.17 -7.69 3.59
C LYS A 81 -10.40 -8.84 2.91
N GLY A 82 -10.70 -10.09 3.27
CA GLY A 82 -10.02 -11.29 2.77
C GLY A 82 -8.80 -11.75 3.58
N GLY A 83 -8.30 -10.95 4.54
CA GLY A 83 -7.26 -11.34 5.48
C GLY A 83 -7.84 -11.97 6.75
N ILE A 84 -7.00 -12.72 7.48
CA ILE A 84 -7.38 -13.36 8.75
C ILE A 84 -6.94 -12.46 9.90
N ALA A 85 -7.91 -12.04 10.72
CA ALA A 85 -7.66 -11.32 11.96
C ALA A 85 -8.04 -12.19 13.16
N VAL A 86 -7.17 -12.22 14.14
CA VAL A 86 -7.34 -12.96 15.38
C VAL A 86 -7.15 -12.01 16.56
N GLN A 87 -8.03 -12.05 17.55
CA GLN A 87 -7.88 -11.25 18.77
C GLN A 87 -8.28 -12.03 19.99
N THR A 88 -7.68 -11.72 21.14
CA THR A 88 -8.16 -12.19 22.44
C THR A 88 -9.39 -11.36 22.85
N ARG A 89 -10.29 -11.95 23.68
CA ARG A 89 -11.53 -11.26 24.10
C ARG A 89 -11.30 -10.01 24.95
N ASP A 90 -10.20 -9.97 25.70
CA ASP A 90 -9.76 -8.80 26.45
C ASP A 90 -9.13 -7.72 25.55
N GLY A 91 -8.87 -8.05 24.28
CA GLY A 91 -8.24 -7.18 23.31
C GLY A 91 -6.74 -6.95 23.54
N ASP A 92 -6.11 -7.68 24.47
CA ASP A 92 -4.70 -7.50 24.80
C ASP A 92 -3.78 -7.95 23.66
N PHE A 93 -4.20 -8.98 22.91
CA PHE A 93 -3.43 -9.51 21.80
C PHE A 93 -4.26 -9.51 20.52
N THR A 94 -3.70 -8.94 19.48
CA THR A 94 -4.25 -9.03 18.13
C THR A 94 -3.19 -9.52 17.17
N ALA A 95 -3.61 -10.24 16.12
CA ALA A 95 -2.77 -10.61 15.02
C ALA A 95 -3.60 -10.57 13.72
N LYS A 96 -3.11 -9.91 12.71
CA LYS A 96 -3.69 -9.91 11.37
C LYS A 96 -2.67 -10.39 10.37
N VAL A 97 -3.09 -11.39 9.61
CA VAL A 97 -2.39 -11.90 8.44
C VAL A 97 -3.07 -11.35 7.20
N GLY A 98 -2.30 -10.79 6.30
CA GLY A 98 -2.79 -10.25 5.04
C GLY A 98 -1.66 -10.14 4.03
N GLY A 99 -2.00 -9.64 2.85
CA GLY A 99 -1.01 -9.55 1.79
C GLY A 99 -1.48 -8.70 0.62
N ARG A 100 -0.64 -8.68 -0.42
CA ARG A 100 -0.94 -8.06 -1.71
C ARG A 100 -0.27 -8.79 -2.85
N MET A 101 -0.93 -8.77 -3.98
CA MET A 101 -0.39 -9.20 -5.27
C MET A 101 -0.66 -8.11 -6.29
N GLN A 102 0.35 -7.74 -7.08
CA GLN A 102 0.25 -6.80 -8.18
C GLN A 102 0.91 -7.44 -9.40
N LEU A 103 0.13 -7.56 -10.47
CA LEU A 103 0.56 -8.07 -11.78
C LEU A 103 0.49 -6.90 -12.75
N ASP A 104 1.60 -6.62 -13.41
CA ASP A 104 1.73 -5.54 -14.37
C ASP A 104 2.00 -6.06 -15.78
N SER A 105 1.53 -5.31 -16.76
CA SER A 105 1.90 -5.44 -18.17
C SER A 105 2.12 -4.06 -18.73
N ALA A 106 3.15 -3.87 -19.54
CA ALA A 106 3.41 -2.61 -20.22
C ALA A 106 3.77 -2.85 -21.70
N TRP A 107 3.38 -1.91 -22.52
CA TRP A 107 3.70 -1.80 -23.94
C TRP A 107 4.26 -0.42 -24.21
N TYR A 108 5.35 -0.39 -24.96
CA TYR A 108 6.13 0.81 -25.24
C TYR A 108 6.05 1.13 -26.73
N GLY A 109 5.51 2.33 -27.06
CA GLY A 109 5.64 2.94 -28.37
C GLY A 109 6.85 3.86 -28.34
N GLU A 110 7.85 3.60 -29.17
CA GLU A 110 9.08 4.37 -29.28
C GLU A 110 9.17 4.99 -30.66
N ASP A 111 9.63 6.23 -30.75
CA ASP A 111 10.13 6.79 -32.00
C ASP A 111 11.60 6.37 -32.17
N GLY A 112 11.82 5.32 -32.93
CA GLY A 112 13.04 4.54 -33.14
C GLY A 112 14.34 5.27 -33.45
N ASN A 113 14.68 6.33 -32.74
CA ASN A 113 15.92 7.12 -32.96
C ASN A 113 17.06 6.73 -32.01
N SER A 114 16.81 5.88 -31.01
CA SER A 114 17.84 5.57 -30.02
C SER A 114 18.69 4.38 -30.45
N ALA A 115 19.99 4.60 -30.59
CA ALA A 115 20.99 3.54 -30.64
C ALA A 115 21.20 2.83 -29.30
N GLY A 116 20.35 3.12 -28.30
CA GLY A 116 20.34 2.57 -26.96
C GLY A 116 19.32 1.42 -26.81
N SER A 117 19.17 0.92 -25.62
CA SER A 117 18.30 -0.23 -25.29
C SER A 117 16.84 0.06 -25.61
N ALA A 118 16.28 -0.59 -26.61
CA ALA A 118 14.84 -0.55 -26.89
C ALA A 118 14.05 -0.96 -25.64
N LEU A 119 12.99 -0.20 -25.31
CA LEU A 119 12.06 -0.57 -24.24
C LEU A 119 11.29 -1.82 -24.67
N GLY A 120 11.45 -2.91 -23.94
CA GLY A 120 10.80 -4.17 -24.27
C GLY A 120 9.42 -4.27 -23.61
N ASP A 121 8.38 -4.57 -24.41
CA ASP A 121 7.08 -4.97 -23.87
C ASP A 121 7.22 -6.13 -22.91
N GLY A 122 6.44 -6.12 -21.83
CA GLY A 122 6.57 -7.20 -20.87
C GLY A 122 5.46 -7.29 -19.84
N THR A 123 5.63 -8.29 -18.98
CA THR A 123 4.79 -8.52 -17.81
C THR A 123 5.66 -8.82 -16.61
N GLU A 124 5.23 -8.41 -15.43
CA GLU A 124 5.93 -8.70 -14.19
C GLU A 124 4.97 -8.99 -13.03
N LEU A 125 5.46 -9.75 -12.05
CA LEU A 125 4.89 -9.79 -10.72
C LEU A 125 5.50 -8.63 -9.92
N ARG A 126 4.88 -7.46 -10.01
CA ARG A 126 5.42 -6.22 -9.43
C ARG A 126 5.60 -6.30 -7.91
N ARG A 127 4.62 -6.89 -7.21
CA ARG A 127 4.67 -7.14 -5.76
C ARG A 127 3.90 -8.40 -5.40
N ALA A 128 4.48 -9.20 -4.52
CA ALA A 128 3.85 -10.37 -3.91
C ALA A 128 4.16 -10.35 -2.40
N ARG A 129 3.46 -9.52 -1.65
CA ARG A 129 3.76 -9.27 -0.23
C ARG A 129 2.82 -10.02 0.68
N PHE A 130 3.40 -10.50 1.77
CA PHE A 130 2.69 -11.09 2.89
C PHE A 130 3.10 -10.39 4.16
N TYR A 131 2.14 -10.09 5.05
CA TYR A 131 2.43 -9.45 6.32
C TYR A 131 1.72 -10.11 7.49
N LEU A 132 2.38 -10.01 8.64
CA LEU A 132 1.83 -10.25 9.97
C LEU A 132 1.96 -8.95 10.77
N LYS A 133 0.87 -8.45 11.32
CA LYS A 133 0.85 -7.28 12.20
C LYS A 133 -0.15 -7.47 13.32
N GLY A 134 0.03 -6.76 14.42
CA GLY A 134 -0.89 -6.84 15.54
C GLY A 134 -0.47 -6.03 16.74
N THR A 135 -1.08 -6.34 17.89
CA THR A 135 -0.77 -5.72 19.17
C THR A 135 -0.46 -6.78 20.23
N VAL A 136 0.33 -6.38 21.22
CA VAL A 136 0.66 -7.14 22.43
C VAL A 136 0.41 -6.23 23.61
N TYR A 137 -0.42 -6.66 24.57
CA TYR A 137 -0.87 -5.87 25.72
C TYR A 137 -1.43 -4.49 25.29
N LYS A 138 -2.23 -4.44 24.19
CA LYS A 138 -2.88 -3.25 23.60
C LYS A 138 -1.93 -2.19 23.07
N ASP A 139 -0.91 -1.82 23.84
CA ASP A 139 -0.06 -0.66 23.62
C ASP A 139 1.18 -0.94 22.77
N TRP A 140 1.65 -2.17 22.77
CA TRP A 140 2.74 -2.59 21.89
C TRP A 140 2.16 -3.03 20.55
N PHE A 141 2.69 -2.53 19.45
CA PHE A 141 2.25 -2.90 18.11
C PHE A 141 3.44 -3.30 17.23
N TYR A 142 3.22 -4.23 16.32
CA TYR A 142 4.29 -4.81 15.51
C TYR A 142 3.85 -5.04 14.08
N LYS A 143 4.82 -5.09 13.17
CA LYS A 143 4.64 -5.53 11.78
C LYS A 143 5.86 -6.30 11.31
N PHE A 144 5.59 -7.35 10.57
CA PHE A 144 6.52 -8.07 9.72
C PHE A 144 5.91 -8.12 8.32
N GLU A 145 6.66 -7.72 7.30
CA GLU A 145 6.23 -7.81 5.89
C GLU A 145 7.42 -8.25 5.03
N TYR A 146 7.14 -9.19 4.11
CA TYR A 146 8.11 -9.72 3.17
C TYR A 146 7.54 -9.66 1.75
N ASP A 147 8.36 -9.29 0.76
CA ASP A 147 8.04 -9.27 -0.66
C ASP A 147 8.71 -10.45 -1.38
N PHE A 148 7.90 -11.36 -1.89
CA PHE A 148 8.34 -12.55 -2.62
C PHE A 148 8.63 -12.28 -4.09
N ALA A 149 8.24 -11.11 -4.63
CA ALA A 149 8.52 -10.72 -6.01
C ALA A 149 10.00 -10.32 -6.23
N GLY A 150 10.77 -10.13 -5.15
CA GLY A 150 12.19 -9.77 -5.24
C GLY A 150 12.46 -8.34 -5.71
N THR A 151 11.40 -7.53 -5.85
CA THR A 151 11.48 -6.12 -6.30
C THR A 151 11.72 -5.16 -5.15
N GLY A 152 11.98 -5.67 -3.97
CA GLY A 152 12.29 -4.86 -2.78
C GLY A 152 13.72 -4.36 -2.81
N ASP A 153 13.94 -3.23 -2.17
CA ASP A 153 15.20 -2.52 -1.97
C ASP A 153 16.28 -3.36 -1.29
N THR A 154 15.90 -4.47 -0.71
CA THR A 154 16.81 -5.39 -0.06
C THR A 154 16.96 -6.65 -0.90
N LYS A 155 18.18 -7.10 -1.05
CA LYS A 155 18.53 -8.38 -1.69
C LYS A 155 17.75 -9.59 -1.16
N LYS A 156 16.83 -9.40 -0.20
CA LYS A 156 16.12 -10.46 0.52
C LYS A 156 14.60 -10.22 0.65
N GLY A 157 14.03 -9.23 -0.03
CA GLY A 157 12.56 -8.97 0.00
C GLY A 157 12.01 -8.49 1.36
N ILE A 158 12.84 -8.17 2.34
CA ILE A 158 12.42 -7.60 3.62
C ILE A 158 11.91 -6.17 3.38
N THR A 159 10.65 -5.89 3.75
CA THR A 159 10.08 -4.55 3.65
C THR A 159 9.92 -3.90 5.02
N ASP A 160 9.02 -4.38 5.85
CA ASP A 160 8.78 -3.83 7.17
C ASP A 160 9.03 -4.88 8.27
N ILE A 161 9.95 -4.61 9.19
CA ILE A 161 10.15 -5.38 10.43
C ILE A 161 10.37 -4.41 11.57
N TRP A 162 9.34 -4.17 12.37
CA TRP A 162 9.43 -3.19 13.45
C TRP A 162 8.49 -3.51 14.61
N LEU A 163 8.85 -2.96 15.77
CA LEU A 163 8.06 -2.94 17.01
C LEU A 163 7.79 -1.48 17.38
N GLY A 164 6.62 -1.17 17.89
CA GLY A 164 6.25 0.15 18.36
C GLY A 164 5.50 0.13 19.69
N TYR A 165 5.38 1.29 20.31
CA TYR A 165 4.66 1.51 21.55
C TYR A 165 3.85 2.81 21.47
N ASN A 166 2.60 2.79 21.95
CA ASN A 166 1.68 3.94 21.95
C ASN A 166 0.91 4.13 23.28
N GLY A 167 1.32 3.42 24.33
CA GLY A 167 0.71 3.51 25.67
C GLY A 167 1.18 4.73 26.48
N PHE A 168 1.50 5.86 25.83
CA PHE A 168 1.86 7.10 26.51
C PHE A 168 0.62 7.88 26.97
N ASP A 169 0.75 8.65 28.04
CA ASP A 169 -0.31 9.56 28.50
C ASP A 169 -0.65 10.66 27.48
N LEU A 170 0.26 10.95 26.56
CA LEU A 170 0.04 11.88 25.45
C LEU A 170 -0.67 11.16 24.30
N GLU A 171 -1.96 11.38 24.17
CA GLU A 171 -2.78 10.77 23.11
C GLU A 171 -2.15 10.99 21.72
N GLY A 172 -2.12 9.94 20.91
CA GLY A 172 -1.61 9.96 19.54
C GLY A 172 -0.08 9.90 19.44
N LEU A 173 0.66 9.94 20.56
CA LEU A 173 2.09 9.72 20.56
C LEU A 173 2.39 8.21 20.37
N SER A 174 3.31 7.93 19.48
CA SER A 174 3.87 6.58 19.33
C SER A 174 5.37 6.64 19.05
N VAL A 175 6.06 5.58 19.44
CA VAL A 175 7.48 5.36 19.11
C VAL A 175 7.60 4.03 18.40
N LYS A 176 8.44 3.96 17.38
CA LYS A 176 8.68 2.76 16.57
C LYS A 176 10.17 2.53 16.38
N VAL A 177 10.61 1.28 16.44
CA VAL A 177 12.00 0.85 16.21
C VAL A 177 12.04 -0.35 15.29
N GLY A 178 12.97 -0.38 14.36
CA GLY A 178 13.16 -1.47 13.40
C GLY A 178 13.43 -0.98 12.00
N HIS A 179 13.13 -1.80 11.00
CA HIS A 179 13.28 -1.49 9.58
C HIS A 179 11.92 -1.07 9.01
N PHE A 180 11.80 0.18 8.58
CA PHE A 180 10.57 0.77 8.06
C PHE A 180 10.87 2.00 7.20
N ARG A 181 9.86 2.51 6.51
CA ARG A 181 9.96 3.71 5.66
C ARG A 181 10.10 4.97 6.52
N ASP A 182 11.02 5.82 6.12
CA ASP A 182 11.28 7.10 6.78
C ASP A 182 10.08 8.04 6.65
N PRO A 183 9.87 8.99 7.59
CA PRO A 183 8.76 9.94 7.51
C PRO A 183 9.08 11.06 6.52
N PHE A 184 8.78 10.84 5.25
CA PHE A 184 9.03 11.79 4.17
C PHE A 184 7.85 11.80 3.20
N MET A 185 7.39 12.94 2.73
CA MET A 185 6.41 13.22 1.69
C MET A 185 5.10 12.38 1.71
N LEU A 186 4.03 12.98 1.19
CA LEU A 186 2.70 12.36 1.11
C LEU A 186 2.69 11.14 0.18
N GLN A 187 3.30 11.26 -1.01
CA GLN A 187 3.38 10.16 -1.98
C GLN A 187 4.06 8.93 -1.36
N ASP A 188 5.15 9.15 -0.60
CA ASP A 188 5.91 8.08 0.04
C ASP A 188 5.15 7.47 1.22
N ALA A 189 4.42 8.27 2.00
CA ALA A 189 3.59 7.81 3.11
C ALA A 189 2.38 6.96 2.68
N VAL A 190 1.88 7.15 1.45
CA VAL A 190 0.79 6.35 0.87
C VAL A 190 1.27 4.95 0.54
N SER A 191 0.48 3.95 0.94
CA SER A 191 0.76 2.55 0.58
C SER A 191 0.74 2.36 -0.94
N ASP A 192 1.63 1.52 -1.46
CA ASP A 192 1.64 1.12 -2.88
C ASP A 192 0.32 0.51 -3.39
N ASN A 193 -0.60 0.11 -2.48
CA ASN A 193 -1.95 -0.33 -2.83
C ASN A 193 -2.92 0.82 -3.08
N ASP A 194 -2.61 2.00 -2.53
CA ASP A 194 -3.54 3.11 -2.37
C ASP A 194 -3.12 4.33 -3.22
N THR A 195 -2.03 4.19 -4.01
CA THR A 195 -1.59 5.18 -5.01
C THR A 195 -2.65 5.35 -6.10
N GLN A 196 -2.77 6.53 -6.67
CA GLN A 196 -3.74 6.84 -7.72
C GLN A 196 -3.33 6.27 -9.08
N PHE A 197 -2.02 6.19 -9.32
CA PHE A 197 -1.41 5.61 -10.52
C PHE A 197 -0.70 4.30 -10.17
N THR A 198 -0.33 3.52 -11.17
CA THR A 198 0.39 2.24 -11.01
C THR A 198 1.73 2.44 -10.33
N GLU A 199 2.50 3.44 -10.73
CA GLU A 199 3.76 3.82 -10.09
C GLU A 199 3.66 5.26 -9.53
N ARG A 200 4.58 5.59 -8.61
CA ARG A 200 4.74 6.94 -8.07
C ARG A 200 5.24 7.90 -9.14
N ALA A 201 5.08 9.21 -8.91
CA ALA A 201 5.63 10.24 -9.76
C ALA A 201 7.16 10.24 -9.72
N SER A 202 7.79 10.84 -10.72
CA SER A 202 9.24 10.81 -10.92
C SER A 202 10.06 11.28 -9.72
N ILE A 203 9.50 12.13 -8.85
CA ILE A 203 10.16 12.54 -7.60
C ILE A 203 10.40 11.40 -6.59
N ASP A 204 9.92 10.17 -6.85
CA ASP A 204 10.24 8.98 -6.04
C ASP A 204 11.74 8.70 -6.01
N ALA A 205 12.50 9.20 -7.00
CA ALA A 205 13.96 9.17 -7.03
C ALA A 205 14.63 9.80 -5.80
N PHE A 206 13.98 10.79 -5.18
CA PHE A 206 14.50 11.52 -4.01
C PHE A 206 14.08 10.90 -2.68
N THR A 207 13.30 9.83 -2.69
CA THR A 207 12.86 9.19 -1.44
C THR A 207 13.94 8.26 -0.90
N ALA A 208 14.27 8.41 0.38
CA ALA A 208 15.28 7.58 1.02
C ALA A 208 14.89 6.10 1.21
N GLY A 209 13.60 5.78 1.11
CA GLY A 209 13.11 4.42 1.19
C GLY A 209 12.92 3.91 2.62
N ARG A 210 13.49 2.75 2.94
CA ARG A 210 13.38 2.08 4.24
C ARG A 210 14.74 1.89 4.88
N HIS A 211 14.84 2.26 6.17
CA HIS A 211 16.06 2.12 6.96
C HIS A 211 15.77 1.51 8.33
N ILE A 212 16.81 1.02 8.98
CA ILE A 212 16.77 0.65 10.39
C ILE A 212 16.90 1.92 11.22
N GLY A 213 15.93 2.16 12.11
CA GLY A 213 15.92 3.39 12.90
C GLY A 213 14.94 3.38 14.05
N VAL A 214 14.86 4.53 14.71
CA VAL A 214 13.88 4.86 15.73
C VAL A 214 13.12 6.13 15.30
N MET A 215 11.82 6.11 15.42
CA MET A 215 10.95 7.24 15.04
C MET A 215 9.88 7.47 16.11
N GLY A 216 9.75 8.73 16.53
CA GLY A 216 8.58 9.23 17.26
C GLY A 216 7.58 9.86 16.31
N SER A 217 6.29 9.62 16.53
CA SER A 217 5.22 10.29 15.79
C SER A 217 4.08 10.71 16.70
N LEU A 218 3.47 11.85 16.39
CA LEU A 218 2.33 12.40 17.10
C LEU A 218 1.20 12.71 16.09
N ASP A 219 0.13 11.95 16.17
CA ASP A 219 -1.02 12.05 15.27
C ASP A 219 -2.19 12.76 15.95
N ARG A 220 -2.63 13.89 15.38
CA ARG A 220 -3.81 14.65 15.77
C ARG A 220 -4.76 14.85 14.59
N LYS A 221 -6.04 15.05 14.85
CA LYS A 221 -7.05 15.18 13.79
C LYS A 221 -6.69 16.22 12.74
N HIS A 222 -6.07 17.34 13.16
CA HIS A 222 -5.78 18.48 12.31
C HIS A 222 -4.29 18.73 12.05
N TRP A 223 -3.39 17.93 12.63
CA TRP A 223 -1.96 18.02 12.37
C TRP A 223 -1.24 16.73 12.81
N THR A 224 -0.12 16.46 12.18
CA THR A 224 0.79 15.38 12.60
C THR A 224 2.22 15.87 12.59
N ALA A 225 3.06 15.22 13.40
CA ALA A 225 4.49 15.43 13.36
C ALA A 225 5.19 14.07 13.55
N ALA A 226 6.24 13.83 12.80
CA ALA A 226 7.10 12.65 12.94
C ALA A 226 8.56 13.08 12.81
N LEU A 227 9.44 12.43 13.58
CA LEU A 227 10.88 12.62 13.54
C LEU A 227 11.56 11.29 13.85
N GLY A 228 12.57 10.94 13.06
CA GLY A 228 13.33 9.70 13.24
C GLY A 228 14.82 9.87 13.01
N LEU A 229 15.58 8.94 13.60
CA LEU A 229 17.01 8.73 13.37
C LEU A 229 17.17 7.36 12.73
N PHE A 230 17.98 7.28 11.70
CA PHE A 230 18.12 6.12 10.84
C PHE A 230 19.59 5.82 10.54
N GLY A 231 19.91 4.55 10.45
CA GLY A 231 21.15 4.06 9.84
C GLY A 231 20.90 3.69 8.38
N ASP A 232 21.69 2.78 7.85
CA ASP A 232 21.49 2.21 6.52
C ASP A 232 20.39 1.12 6.50
N GLY A 233 20.10 0.59 5.33
CA GLY A 233 19.11 -0.46 5.14
C GLY A 233 19.47 -1.80 5.79
N ALA A 234 18.50 -2.74 5.82
CA ALA A 234 18.60 -4.04 6.49
C ALA A 234 19.72 -4.99 5.96
N SER A 235 20.36 -4.65 4.86
CA SER A 235 21.38 -5.49 4.21
C SER A 235 22.81 -5.05 4.49
N THR A 236 23.04 -4.09 5.37
CA THR A 236 24.38 -3.63 5.70
C THR A 236 25.13 -4.75 6.43
N ALA A 237 25.94 -5.48 5.71
CA ALA A 237 26.89 -6.40 6.33
C ALA A 237 28.03 -5.56 6.91
N GLY A 238 28.33 -5.73 8.20
CA GLY A 238 29.45 -5.07 8.84
C GLY A 238 30.71 -5.20 7.98
N GLY A 239 31.17 -4.07 7.47
CA GLY A 239 32.42 -3.93 6.72
C GLY A 239 33.48 -3.24 7.57
N ALA A 240 34.59 -2.91 6.96
CA ALA A 240 35.67 -2.14 7.61
C ALA A 240 35.40 -0.62 7.70
N SER A 241 34.29 -0.16 7.12
CA SER A 241 33.85 1.25 7.11
C SER A 241 32.60 1.45 7.96
N ASP A 242 32.47 2.64 8.55
CA ASP A 242 31.27 3.07 9.26
C ASP A 242 30.06 3.08 8.30
N GLU A 243 28.89 2.78 8.82
CA GLU A 243 27.65 2.99 8.07
C GLU A 243 27.26 4.48 8.05
N GLY A 244 26.53 4.89 7.01
CA GLY A 244 25.89 6.20 6.97
C GLY A 244 24.79 6.31 8.02
N TRP A 245 24.34 7.53 8.28
CA TRP A 245 23.21 7.80 9.15
C TRP A 245 22.38 8.96 8.62
N GLY A 246 21.15 9.07 9.08
CA GLY A 246 20.29 10.18 8.70
C GLY A 246 19.25 10.51 9.73
N THR A 247 18.60 11.65 9.51
CA THR A 247 17.43 12.07 10.27
C THR A 247 16.38 12.57 9.30
N ALA A 248 15.16 12.08 9.45
CA ALA A 248 14.03 12.49 8.63
C ALA A 248 12.88 12.95 9.51
N GLY A 249 12.21 14.01 9.07
CA GLY A 249 11.05 14.57 9.76
C GLY A 249 9.99 15.07 8.81
N ARG A 250 8.72 14.98 9.23
CA ARG A 250 7.56 15.42 8.48
C ARG A 250 6.55 16.07 9.41
N VAL A 251 6.03 17.24 9.04
CA VAL A 251 4.95 17.93 9.76
C VAL A 251 3.83 18.21 8.79
N THR A 252 2.60 17.93 9.19
CA THR A 252 1.42 18.17 8.35
C THR A 252 0.35 18.95 9.08
N TRP A 253 -0.43 19.71 8.32
CA TRP A 253 -1.58 20.47 8.83
C TRP A 253 -2.80 20.20 7.95
N MET A 254 -3.91 19.84 8.57
CA MET A 254 -5.17 19.54 7.92
C MET A 254 -6.27 20.49 8.46
N PRO A 255 -6.31 21.76 7.98
CA PRO A 255 -7.33 22.73 8.44
C PRO A 255 -8.75 22.25 8.18
N VAL A 256 -8.96 21.48 7.13
CA VAL A 256 -10.21 20.76 6.84
C VAL A 256 -9.91 19.28 6.80
N ASN A 257 -10.57 18.49 7.63
CA ASN A 257 -10.45 17.03 7.68
C ASN A 257 -11.78 16.43 8.14
N GLU A 258 -12.70 16.32 7.18
CA GLU A 258 -14.07 15.85 7.34
C GLU A 258 -14.40 14.86 6.22
N ASP A 259 -15.50 14.10 6.37
CA ASP A 259 -15.92 13.15 5.34
C ASP A 259 -16.18 13.88 4.01
N GLY A 260 -15.51 13.42 2.96
CA GLY A 260 -15.59 14.00 1.62
C GLY A 260 -14.95 15.39 1.48
N SER A 261 -14.26 15.93 2.50
CA SER A 261 -13.60 17.24 2.45
C SER A 261 -12.27 17.20 3.17
N LEU A 262 -11.18 17.54 2.45
CA LEU A 262 -9.82 17.61 2.99
C LEU A 262 -9.10 18.80 2.39
N ILE A 263 -8.34 19.49 3.24
CA ILE A 263 -7.19 20.32 2.84
C ILE A 263 -6.02 19.81 3.67
N HIS A 264 -4.97 19.37 3.00
CA HIS A 264 -3.73 18.88 3.59
C HIS A 264 -2.57 19.73 3.10
N LEU A 265 -1.74 20.15 4.02
CA LEU A 265 -0.46 20.82 3.80
C LEU A 265 0.61 20.05 4.56
N GLY A 266 1.81 19.91 3.99
CA GLY A 266 2.92 19.24 4.65
C GLY A 266 4.26 19.82 4.26
N LEU A 267 5.22 19.65 5.17
CA LEU A 267 6.64 19.90 4.95
C LEU A 267 7.43 18.70 5.48
N ALA A 268 8.47 18.35 4.76
CA ALA A 268 9.36 17.25 5.12
C ALA A 268 10.82 17.63 4.89
N ALA A 269 11.71 17.03 5.68
CA ALA A 269 13.16 17.15 5.52
C ALA A 269 13.81 15.80 5.80
N ASP A 270 14.80 15.43 5.01
CA ASP A 270 15.62 14.23 5.18
C ASP A 270 17.11 14.59 4.98
N TYR A 271 17.89 14.50 6.04
CA TYR A 271 19.33 14.70 6.02
C TYR A 271 20.05 13.35 6.07
N ARG A 272 21.06 13.17 5.23
CA ARG A 272 21.88 11.96 5.17
C ARG A 272 23.36 12.29 5.15
N SER A 273 24.12 11.67 6.05
CA SER A 273 25.58 11.59 5.99
C SER A 273 25.98 10.27 5.34
N THR A 274 26.71 10.32 4.26
CA THR A 274 27.03 9.15 3.42
C THR A 274 28.16 8.31 4.00
N ARG A 275 29.06 8.92 4.79
CA ARG A 275 30.30 8.28 5.29
C ARG A 275 31.14 7.68 4.15
N GLY A 276 31.24 8.40 3.04
CA GLY A 276 32.01 7.99 1.86
C GLY A 276 31.33 6.90 1.01
N LYS A 277 30.02 6.66 1.19
CA LYS A 277 29.26 5.78 0.31
C LYS A 277 28.76 6.53 -0.91
N ASN A 278 28.68 5.82 -2.00
CA ASN A 278 28.15 6.39 -3.25
C ASN A 278 26.68 6.72 -3.11
N VAL A 279 26.29 7.86 -3.69
CA VAL A 279 24.91 8.29 -3.86
C VAL A 279 24.54 8.20 -5.33
N GLN A 280 23.32 7.83 -5.63
CA GLN A 280 22.77 7.79 -7.00
C GLN A 280 21.30 8.13 -6.98
N PHE A 281 20.89 9.10 -7.79
CA PHE A 281 19.50 9.42 -8.07
C PHE A 281 19.19 8.95 -9.49
N LYS A 282 18.10 8.21 -9.65
CA LYS A 282 17.69 7.68 -10.97
C LYS A 282 16.22 7.36 -10.99
N GLN A 283 15.60 7.44 -12.17
CA GLN A 283 14.18 7.20 -12.33
C GLN A 283 13.85 6.59 -13.69
N GLN A 284 12.94 5.63 -13.64
CA GLN A 284 12.24 5.08 -14.79
C GLN A 284 11.09 6.01 -15.20
N PRO A 285 10.55 5.92 -16.43
CA PRO A 285 9.45 6.78 -16.89
C PRO A 285 8.08 6.34 -16.30
N GLU A 286 7.97 6.33 -14.97
CA GLU A 286 6.75 5.98 -14.19
C GLU A 286 6.16 4.60 -14.50
N THR A 287 6.99 3.70 -14.99
CA THR A 287 6.70 2.27 -15.21
C THR A 287 7.86 1.43 -14.68
N HIS A 288 7.57 0.22 -14.20
CA HIS A 288 8.59 -0.65 -13.63
C HIS A 288 8.84 -1.92 -14.47
N VAL A 289 8.02 -2.19 -15.48
CA VAL A 289 8.18 -3.36 -16.38
C VAL A 289 9.49 -3.25 -17.17
N THR A 290 9.95 -2.03 -17.48
CA THR A 290 11.31 -1.79 -17.94
C THR A 290 12.27 -1.59 -16.76
N ASN A 291 13.54 -1.94 -16.92
CA ASN A 291 14.62 -1.61 -15.97
C ASN A 291 15.49 -0.43 -16.47
N VAL A 292 15.08 0.23 -17.55
CA VAL A 292 15.79 1.38 -18.13
C VAL A 292 15.48 2.63 -17.31
N ASN A 293 16.52 3.29 -16.81
CA ASN A 293 16.40 4.60 -16.16
C ASN A 293 16.68 5.67 -17.21
N PHE A 294 15.72 6.55 -17.42
CA PHE A 294 15.88 7.64 -18.38
C PHE A 294 16.70 8.77 -17.77
N VAL A 295 16.47 9.11 -16.53
CA VAL A 295 17.30 10.04 -15.77
C VAL A 295 18.14 9.27 -14.75
N ASP A 296 19.43 9.58 -14.66
CA ASP A 296 20.38 8.89 -13.80
C ASP A 296 21.64 9.75 -13.60
N THR A 297 21.94 10.16 -12.36
CA THR A 297 23.18 10.88 -12.01
C THR A 297 24.42 10.01 -12.16
N GLU A 298 24.26 8.70 -12.40
CA GLU A 298 25.28 7.70 -12.19
C GLU A 298 25.75 7.71 -10.72
N SER A 299 26.89 7.07 -10.43
CA SER A 299 27.37 6.93 -9.05
C SER A 299 28.18 8.16 -8.65
N LEU A 300 27.65 8.99 -7.78
CA LEU A 300 28.35 10.11 -7.14
C LEU A 300 29.19 9.58 -5.98
N THR A 301 30.52 9.69 -6.07
CA THR A 301 31.46 9.02 -5.15
C THR A 301 32.06 9.95 -4.10
N ASP A 302 31.85 11.25 -4.25
CA ASP A 302 32.48 12.32 -3.48
C ASP A 302 31.46 13.14 -2.64
N VAL A 303 30.26 12.62 -2.44
CA VAL A 303 29.23 13.25 -1.62
C VAL A 303 29.49 12.95 -0.15
N ASP A 304 29.65 13.98 0.69
CA ASP A 304 29.79 13.85 2.15
C ASP A 304 28.44 13.72 2.83
N ASP A 305 27.51 14.61 2.48
CA ASP A 305 26.13 14.59 2.96
C ASP A 305 25.17 15.25 1.97
N TYR A 306 23.89 15.06 2.21
CA TYR A 306 22.83 15.76 1.46
C TYR A 306 21.60 16.02 2.32
N LEU A 307 20.86 17.07 1.94
CA LEU A 307 19.59 17.47 2.54
C LEU A 307 18.50 17.50 1.47
N THR A 308 17.47 16.70 1.66
CA THR A 308 16.28 16.70 0.83
C THR A 308 15.14 17.41 1.56
N LEU A 309 14.56 18.42 0.93
CA LEU A 309 13.42 19.18 1.43
C LEU A 309 12.19 18.92 0.56
N GLY A 310 11.02 18.83 1.19
CA GLY A 310 9.78 18.57 0.49
C GLY A 310 8.61 19.42 0.98
N ALA A 311 7.72 19.80 0.06
CA ALA A 311 6.47 20.49 0.33
C ALA A 311 5.29 19.72 -0.29
N GLU A 312 4.16 19.64 0.44
CA GLU A 312 3.01 18.83 0.10
C GLU A 312 1.72 19.63 0.14
N LEU A 313 0.84 19.39 -0.83
CA LEU A 313 -0.51 19.89 -0.88
C LEU A 313 -1.46 18.77 -1.32
N ALA A 314 -2.58 18.57 -0.63
CA ALA A 314 -3.67 17.78 -1.15
C ALA A 314 -5.04 18.36 -0.79
N VAL A 315 -6.00 18.13 -1.67
CA VAL A 315 -7.40 18.56 -1.51
C VAL A 315 -8.29 17.40 -1.90
N VAL A 316 -9.35 17.17 -1.10
CA VAL A 316 -10.47 16.32 -1.50
C VAL A 316 -11.75 17.12 -1.36
N LYS A 317 -12.61 17.03 -2.35
CA LYS A 317 -13.98 17.57 -2.30
C LYS A 317 -14.91 16.57 -2.98
N ASP A 318 -15.67 15.85 -2.16
CA ASP A 318 -16.60 14.82 -2.62
C ASP A 318 -15.91 13.80 -3.54
N ARG A 319 -16.26 13.79 -4.82
CA ARG A 319 -15.70 12.88 -5.84
C ARG A 319 -14.39 13.34 -6.45
N PHE A 320 -13.97 14.58 -6.16
CA PHE A 320 -12.74 15.17 -6.70
C PHE A 320 -11.62 15.10 -5.69
N SER A 321 -10.42 14.78 -6.13
CA SER A 321 -9.18 14.88 -5.36
C SER A 321 -8.07 15.51 -6.20
N ALA A 322 -7.20 16.29 -5.56
CA ALA A 322 -5.97 16.81 -6.15
C ALA A 322 -4.84 16.70 -5.15
N GLN A 323 -3.62 16.57 -5.65
CA GLN A 323 -2.39 16.45 -4.85
C GLN A 323 -1.21 17.00 -5.66
N ALA A 324 -0.30 17.71 -5.00
CA ALA A 324 0.94 18.18 -5.57
C ALA A 324 2.05 18.12 -4.54
N GLU A 325 3.26 17.81 -4.97
CA GLU A 325 4.46 17.80 -4.14
C GLU A 325 5.64 18.35 -4.92
N TYR A 326 6.52 19.09 -4.21
CA TYR A 326 7.80 19.58 -4.71
C TYR A 326 8.92 19.06 -3.81
N VAL A 327 10.01 18.63 -4.39
CA VAL A 327 11.20 18.13 -3.68
C VAL A 327 12.44 18.80 -4.26
N ARG A 328 13.37 19.15 -3.38
CA ARG A 328 14.71 19.59 -3.73
C ARG A 328 15.73 18.90 -2.84
N THR A 329 16.82 18.43 -3.45
CA THR A 329 17.96 17.80 -2.77
C THR A 329 19.21 18.61 -3.04
N ASP A 330 19.86 19.09 -1.99
CA ASP A 330 21.15 19.78 -2.06
C ASP A 330 22.24 18.84 -1.52
N LEU A 331 23.31 18.62 -2.26
CA LEU A 331 24.41 17.71 -1.95
C LEU A 331 25.70 18.47 -1.72
N ASN A 332 26.37 18.22 -0.60
CA ASN A 332 27.70 18.72 -0.33
C ASN A 332 28.75 17.71 -0.83
N ARG A 333 29.73 18.17 -1.60
CA ARG A 333 30.77 17.33 -2.21
C ARG A 333 32.13 17.63 -1.60
N GLU A 334 32.93 16.58 -1.39
CA GLU A 334 34.33 16.73 -0.97
C GLU A 334 35.20 17.33 -2.05
N MET A 335 34.86 17.10 -3.32
CA MET A 335 35.59 17.61 -4.50
C MET A 335 34.57 18.09 -5.55
N GLY A 336 34.83 19.25 -6.15
CA GLY A 336 33.93 19.84 -7.15
C GLY A 336 32.94 20.85 -6.52
N SER A 337 31.99 21.31 -7.32
CA SER A 337 30.88 22.14 -6.85
C SER A 337 29.83 21.31 -6.14
N ASP A 338 29.16 21.89 -5.16
CA ASP A 338 27.94 21.30 -4.59
C ASP A 338 26.87 21.17 -5.67
N LEU A 339 25.98 20.20 -5.49
CA LEU A 339 24.95 19.88 -6.46
C LEU A 339 23.56 20.12 -5.90
N SER A 340 22.62 20.42 -6.78
CA SER A 340 21.21 20.58 -6.44
C SER A 340 20.34 19.95 -7.52
N PHE A 341 19.44 19.06 -7.11
CA PHE A 341 18.48 18.42 -7.98
C PHE A 341 17.06 18.66 -7.45
N ASP A 342 16.09 18.73 -8.34
CA ASP A 342 14.71 18.92 -7.91
C ASP A 342 13.69 18.25 -8.83
N GLY A 343 12.44 18.29 -8.40
CA GLY A 343 11.32 17.79 -9.18
C GLY A 343 9.99 18.07 -8.45
N TRP A 344 8.93 17.97 -9.22
CA TRP A 344 7.58 18.13 -8.69
C TRP A 344 6.55 17.34 -9.50
N TYR A 345 5.40 17.15 -8.93
CA TYR A 345 4.24 16.68 -9.67
C TYR A 345 2.96 17.35 -9.18
N ALA A 346 1.97 17.36 -10.05
CA ALA A 346 0.60 17.65 -9.71
C ALA A 346 -0.32 16.60 -10.33
N GLN A 347 -1.26 16.09 -9.53
CA GLN A 347 -2.24 15.11 -10.00
C GLN A 347 -3.63 15.44 -9.51
N ALA A 348 -4.63 15.02 -10.29
CA ALA A 348 -6.03 15.14 -9.96
C ALA A 348 -6.76 13.82 -10.26
N GLY A 349 -7.80 13.52 -9.50
CA GLY A 349 -8.68 12.36 -9.72
C GLY A 349 -10.13 12.72 -9.55
N TRP A 350 -10.97 12.06 -10.32
CA TRP A 350 -12.41 12.23 -10.27
C TRP A 350 -13.11 10.88 -10.33
N PHE A 351 -13.88 10.57 -9.28
CA PHE A 351 -14.74 9.40 -9.29
C PHE A 351 -15.95 9.65 -10.20
N LEU A 352 -16.10 8.80 -11.22
CA LEU A 352 -17.27 8.77 -12.11
C LEU A 352 -18.50 8.26 -11.36
N THR A 353 -18.28 7.43 -10.35
CA THR A 353 -19.29 6.92 -9.41
C THR A 353 -19.39 7.81 -8.18
N ASN A 354 -20.33 7.51 -7.26
CA ASN A 354 -20.54 8.31 -6.05
C ASN A 354 -19.59 7.84 -4.92
N ASP A 355 -18.29 7.81 -5.21
CA ASP A 355 -17.23 7.42 -4.28
C ASP A 355 -16.31 8.61 -4.03
N THR A 356 -15.48 8.54 -3.00
CA THR A 356 -14.49 9.55 -2.64
C THR A 356 -13.15 8.92 -2.32
N ARG A 357 -12.05 9.65 -2.47
CA ARG A 357 -10.71 9.20 -2.11
C ARG A 357 -10.52 9.30 -0.60
N PRO A 358 -10.38 8.15 0.12
CA PRO A 358 -10.33 8.16 1.57
C PRO A 358 -9.00 8.70 2.08
N TYR A 359 -9.03 9.40 3.21
CA TYR A 359 -7.86 9.91 3.89
C TYR A 359 -7.83 9.50 5.36
N SER A 360 -6.65 9.42 5.96
CA SER A 360 -6.45 9.18 7.39
C SER A 360 -5.51 10.24 7.97
N TYR A 361 -5.92 10.90 9.04
CA TYR A 361 -5.02 11.78 9.78
C TYR A 361 -3.88 11.01 10.46
N LYS A 362 -4.10 9.72 10.82
CA LYS A 362 -3.04 8.86 11.37
C LYS A 362 -1.99 8.60 10.28
N GLY A 363 -0.82 9.21 10.47
CA GLY A 363 0.26 9.24 9.49
C GLY A 363 -0.02 10.13 8.28
N ALA A 364 -1.09 10.95 8.31
CA ALA A 364 -1.47 11.96 7.32
C ALA A 364 -1.32 11.47 5.87
N LYS A 365 -2.20 10.52 5.43
CA LYS A 365 -2.07 9.85 4.13
C LYS A 365 -3.39 9.34 3.56
N PHE A 366 -3.44 9.18 2.25
CA PHE A 366 -4.54 8.52 1.57
C PHE A 366 -4.61 7.03 1.89
N LYS A 367 -5.81 6.46 1.78
CA LYS A 367 -6.15 5.07 2.12
C LYS A 367 -6.83 4.36 0.96
N ALA A 368 -6.97 3.04 1.14
CA ALA A 368 -7.67 2.18 0.18
C ALA A 368 -9.12 2.62 -0.06
N VAL A 369 -9.50 2.70 -1.32
CA VAL A 369 -10.87 2.94 -1.75
C VAL A 369 -11.73 1.72 -1.39
N THR A 370 -12.88 1.99 -0.80
CA THR A 370 -13.92 0.99 -0.58
C THR A 370 -15.14 1.42 -1.39
N PRO A 371 -15.49 0.71 -2.47
CA PRO A 371 -16.58 1.14 -3.36
C PRO A 371 -17.92 1.10 -2.64
N ASN A 372 -18.76 2.12 -2.84
CA ASN A 372 -20.13 2.18 -2.30
C ASN A 372 -21.02 1.09 -2.92
N GLY A 373 -20.77 0.75 -4.19
CA GLY A 373 -21.49 -0.30 -4.92
C GLY A 373 -20.57 -1.47 -5.26
N ILE A 374 -20.68 -2.60 -4.54
CA ILE A 374 -19.82 -3.77 -4.73
C ILE A 374 -20.35 -4.61 -5.91
N VAL A 375 -19.44 -5.01 -6.82
CA VAL A 375 -19.74 -5.95 -7.92
C VAL A 375 -20.12 -7.32 -7.32
N GLY A 376 -21.19 -7.92 -7.85
CA GLY A 376 -21.76 -9.15 -7.31
C GLY A 376 -22.76 -8.93 -6.17
N LYS A 377 -22.92 -7.68 -5.68
CA LYS A 377 -23.93 -7.27 -4.70
C LYS A 377 -24.83 -6.15 -5.24
N GLY A 378 -25.07 -6.12 -6.58
CA GLY A 378 -25.91 -5.11 -7.23
C GLY A 378 -25.20 -3.80 -7.58
N GLY A 379 -23.92 -3.65 -7.30
CA GLY A 379 -23.13 -2.48 -7.67
C GLY A 379 -22.22 -2.73 -8.88
N ILE A 380 -21.62 -1.65 -9.38
CA ILE A 380 -20.68 -1.66 -10.52
C ILE A 380 -19.22 -1.41 -10.11
N GLY A 381 -18.94 -1.33 -8.82
CA GLY A 381 -17.64 -0.88 -8.30
C GLY A 381 -17.49 0.63 -8.35
N ALA A 382 -16.36 1.14 -7.84
CA ALA A 382 -15.96 2.54 -7.97
C ALA A 382 -15.08 2.72 -9.22
N TRP A 383 -15.32 3.79 -9.98
CA TRP A 383 -14.56 4.15 -11.18
C TRP A 383 -13.95 5.53 -11.00
N GLU A 384 -12.66 5.65 -11.22
CA GLU A 384 -11.89 6.90 -11.09
C GLU A 384 -11.12 7.18 -12.38
N LEU A 385 -11.22 8.41 -12.89
CA LEU A 385 -10.29 8.99 -13.86
C LEU A 385 -9.26 9.81 -13.12
N ALA A 386 -8.00 9.75 -13.55
CA ALA A 386 -6.92 10.51 -12.96
C ALA A 386 -5.99 11.08 -14.05
N LEU A 387 -5.42 12.24 -13.76
CA LEU A 387 -4.41 12.90 -14.60
C LEU A 387 -3.26 13.33 -13.71
N ARG A 388 -2.03 13.14 -14.17
CA ARG A 388 -0.80 13.61 -13.53
C ARG A 388 0.12 14.26 -14.56
N PHE A 389 0.77 15.34 -14.15
CA PHE A 389 2.00 15.85 -14.74
C PHE A 389 3.11 15.73 -13.69
N SER A 390 4.28 15.31 -14.10
CA SER A 390 5.47 15.22 -13.24
C SER A 390 6.71 15.59 -14.01
N THR A 391 7.66 16.22 -13.31
CA THR A 391 8.97 16.59 -13.82
C THR A 391 10.04 16.24 -12.78
N ILE A 392 11.22 15.92 -13.25
CA ILE A 392 12.43 15.70 -12.47
C ILE A 392 13.65 16.21 -13.24
N ASP A 393 14.51 16.98 -12.58
CA ASP A 393 15.80 17.43 -13.08
C ASP A 393 16.94 16.89 -12.19
N LEU A 394 17.84 16.13 -12.80
CA LEU A 394 19.05 15.56 -12.21
C LEU A 394 20.31 16.11 -12.86
N THR A 395 20.23 17.26 -13.52
CA THR A 395 21.36 17.92 -14.19
C THR A 395 21.78 19.16 -13.42
N ASP A 396 23.01 19.17 -12.94
CA ASP A 396 23.60 20.35 -12.30
C ASP A 396 25.13 20.29 -12.38
N GLU A 397 25.78 21.43 -12.61
CA GLU A 397 27.25 21.61 -12.69
C GLU A 397 27.89 20.61 -13.66
N ASP A 398 28.69 19.67 -13.18
CA ASP A 398 29.37 18.64 -13.95
C ASP A 398 28.55 17.34 -14.13
N ILE A 399 27.38 17.26 -13.54
CA ILE A 399 26.50 16.09 -13.61
C ILE A 399 25.43 16.30 -14.68
N VAL A 400 25.35 15.40 -15.65
CA VAL A 400 24.31 15.32 -16.68
C VAL A 400 23.44 14.10 -16.38
N GLY A 401 22.58 14.22 -15.36
CA GLY A 401 21.67 13.16 -14.92
C GLY A 401 20.40 13.09 -15.76
N GLY A 402 20.06 14.20 -16.43
CA GLY A 402 18.90 14.35 -17.32
C GLY A 402 17.69 14.99 -16.67
N GLU A 403 16.84 15.55 -17.52
CA GLU A 403 15.52 16.10 -17.20
C GLU A 403 14.44 15.25 -17.90
N MET A 404 13.32 14.99 -17.20
CA MET A 404 12.23 14.17 -17.75
C MET A 404 10.88 14.71 -17.31
N ASP A 405 10.01 14.99 -18.29
CA ASP A 405 8.64 15.41 -18.12
C ASP A 405 7.66 14.33 -18.57
N ASN A 406 6.72 13.95 -17.70
CA ASN A 406 5.69 12.97 -18.02
C ASN A 406 4.28 13.52 -17.82
N MET A 407 3.37 13.14 -18.71
CA MET A 407 1.93 13.29 -18.51
C MET A 407 1.28 11.90 -18.48
N THR A 408 0.55 11.59 -17.40
CA THR A 408 -0.07 10.29 -17.22
C THR A 408 -1.58 10.42 -17.07
N LEU A 409 -2.33 9.72 -17.93
CA LEU A 409 -3.77 9.53 -17.83
C LEU A 409 -4.04 8.16 -17.20
N GLY A 410 -4.85 8.11 -16.13
CA GLY A 410 -5.18 6.90 -15.39
C GLY A 410 -6.67 6.60 -15.37
N LEU A 411 -7.03 5.33 -15.50
CA LEU A 411 -8.37 4.81 -15.24
C LEU A 411 -8.27 3.71 -14.20
N ASN A 412 -8.96 3.87 -13.08
CA ASN A 412 -9.02 2.89 -12.00
C ASN A 412 -10.42 2.34 -11.85
N TRP A 413 -10.52 1.03 -11.70
CA TRP A 413 -11.74 0.34 -11.31
C TRP A 413 -11.53 -0.48 -10.04
N PHE A 414 -12.35 -0.22 -9.04
CA PHE A 414 -12.40 -0.91 -7.76
C PHE A 414 -13.68 -1.75 -7.68
N PRO A 415 -13.71 -2.99 -8.18
CA PRO A 415 -14.92 -3.82 -8.19
C PRO A 415 -15.40 -4.18 -6.79
N THR A 416 -14.46 -4.45 -5.87
CA THR A 416 -14.70 -4.81 -4.48
C THR A 416 -13.63 -4.21 -3.59
N PRO A 417 -13.83 -4.14 -2.25
CA PRO A 417 -12.72 -3.82 -1.35
C PRO A 417 -11.53 -4.77 -1.59
N GLY A 418 -10.35 -4.21 -1.78
CA GLY A 418 -9.11 -4.97 -1.99
C GLY A 418 -8.81 -5.40 -3.43
N LEU A 419 -9.78 -5.35 -4.36
CA LEU A 419 -9.51 -5.58 -5.79
C LEU A 419 -9.45 -4.23 -6.54
N ARG A 420 -8.45 -4.09 -7.40
CA ARG A 420 -8.30 -2.94 -8.29
C ARG A 420 -7.75 -3.38 -9.65
N LEU A 421 -8.33 -2.86 -10.71
CA LEU A 421 -7.77 -2.89 -12.06
C LEU A 421 -7.44 -1.46 -12.47
N SER A 422 -6.25 -1.25 -13.01
CA SER A 422 -5.78 0.07 -13.45
C SER A 422 -5.24 0.00 -14.86
N ALA A 423 -5.50 1.07 -15.61
CA ALA A 423 -4.88 1.33 -16.90
C ALA A 423 -4.27 2.74 -16.86
N ASN A 424 -2.99 2.85 -17.21
CA ASN A 424 -2.30 4.13 -17.34
C ASN A 424 -1.78 4.27 -18.76
N TYR A 425 -1.97 5.46 -19.32
CA TYR A 425 -1.27 5.90 -20.50
C TYR A 425 -0.30 7.01 -20.10
N ILE A 426 0.98 6.78 -20.29
CA ILE A 426 2.05 7.70 -19.95
C ILE A 426 2.63 8.22 -21.24
N LYS A 427 2.65 9.54 -21.41
CA LYS A 427 3.34 10.21 -22.48
C LYS A 427 4.54 10.95 -21.89
N MET A 428 5.73 10.58 -22.31
CA MET A 428 6.95 11.36 -22.05
C MET A 428 6.92 12.56 -22.97
N LEU A 429 6.91 13.76 -22.40
CA LEU A 429 6.78 15.03 -23.12
C LEU A 429 8.14 15.63 -23.45
N GLU A 430 9.09 15.43 -22.56
CA GLU A 430 10.45 15.91 -22.66
C GLU A 430 11.39 14.92 -22.00
N MET A 431 12.52 14.69 -22.63
CA MET A 431 13.65 13.94 -22.12
C MET A 431 14.93 14.58 -22.65
N GLU A 432 15.69 15.24 -21.76
CA GLU A 432 16.96 15.86 -22.11
C GLU A 432 18.07 15.28 -21.24
N ARG A 433 19.08 14.67 -21.88
CA ARG A 433 20.27 14.13 -21.20
C ARG A 433 21.47 14.24 -22.13
N VAL A 434 21.88 15.46 -22.41
CA VAL A 434 22.82 15.84 -23.48
C VAL A 434 24.06 14.95 -23.53
N GLY A 435 24.21 14.25 -24.66
CA GLY A 435 25.36 13.38 -24.93
C GLY A 435 25.40 12.05 -24.18
N LYS A 436 24.31 11.67 -23.53
CA LYS A 436 24.12 10.38 -22.87
C LYS A 436 23.08 9.52 -23.59
N GLU A 437 22.89 8.29 -23.10
CA GLU A 437 21.80 7.42 -23.59
C GLU A 437 20.45 8.06 -23.29
N HIS A 438 19.47 7.84 -24.15
CA HIS A 438 18.09 8.33 -24.07
C HIS A 438 17.91 9.85 -24.25
N ASP A 439 18.93 10.57 -24.72
CA ASP A 439 18.84 12.01 -25.03
C ASP A 439 17.84 12.26 -26.17
N ASN A 440 16.88 13.17 -25.93
CA ASN A 440 15.75 13.48 -26.82
C ASN A 440 14.89 12.27 -27.23
N GLU A 441 14.77 11.28 -26.37
CA GLU A 441 13.92 10.11 -26.62
C GLU A 441 12.45 10.42 -26.25
N GLU A 442 11.53 10.01 -27.12
CA GLU A 442 10.09 10.07 -26.85
C GLU A 442 9.56 8.66 -26.55
N ALA A 443 8.69 8.51 -25.58
CA ALA A 443 8.01 7.25 -25.29
C ALA A 443 6.53 7.47 -24.96
N ASP A 444 5.68 6.63 -25.58
CA ASP A 444 4.30 6.45 -25.24
C ASP A 444 4.14 5.08 -24.58
N ILE A 445 3.65 5.04 -23.34
CA ILE A 445 3.62 3.81 -22.56
C ILE A 445 2.18 3.50 -22.15
N MET A 446 1.69 2.32 -22.53
CA MET A 446 0.43 1.77 -22.02
C MET A 446 0.73 0.74 -20.93
N GLN A 447 0.23 0.98 -19.73
CA GLN A 447 0.44 0.07 -18.59
C GLN A 447 -0.89 -0.40 -18.02
N LEU A 448 -0.97 -1.69 -17.69
CA LEU A 448 -2.11 -2.31 -16.99
C LEU A 448 -1.63 -2.92 -15.69
N ARG A 449 -2.43 -2.79 -14.64
CA ARG A 449 -2.21 -3.50 -13.36
C ARG A 449 -3.49 -4.21 -12.90
N ALA A 450 -3.34 -5.47 -12.49
CA ALA A 450 -4.31 -6.17 -11.67
C ALA A 450 -3.77 -6.28 -10.24
N GLN A 451 -4.54 -5.80 -9.26
CA GLN A 451 -4.15 -5.79 -7.85
C GLN A 451 -5.19 -6.48 -6.99
N TRP A 452 -4.69 -7.31 -6.07
CA TRP A 452 -5.47 -7.88 -4.97
C TRP A 452 -4.75 -7.64 -3.64
N ALA A 453 -5.46 -7.04 -2.67
CA ALA A 453 -4.98 -6.81 -1.31
C ALA A 453 -6.00 -7.37 -0.30
N PHE A 454 -5.53 -8.08 0.72
CA PHE A 454 -6.37 -8.79 1.70
C PHE A 454 -5.88 -8.68 3.13
#